data_93b44f874f078e2a2c708936abc36c53
#
_entry.id   93b44f874f078e2a2c708936abc36c53
#
_cell.length_a   1.000
_cell.length_b   1.000
_cell.length_c   1.000
_cell.angle_alpha   90.00
_cell.angle_beta   90.00
_cell.angle_gamma   90.00
#
_symmetry.space_group_name_H-M   'P 1'
#
loop_
_entity.id
_entity.type
_entity.pdbx_description
1 polymer ?
#
loop_
_entity_poly.entity_id
_entity_poly.type
_entity_poly.pdbx_seq_one_letter_code
_entity_poly.pdbx_strand_id
1 'polypeptide(L)'
;MIFKLNSEGFIHNWNEATLEEKDAMIKAIELARTAYIFETRRIIKSSEDAKDCSSQVQELMPFIGHKCKSHDIVGVFKGVEETWEDCYYIIELEDGKVSYNTMVDTIEFID
;
A
#
# COMPACT_ATOMS: atom_id res chain seq x y z
N MET A 1 3.04 10.68 31.00
CA MET A 1 4.39 10.21 30.61
C MET A 1 4.57 10.33 29.13
N ILE A 2 5.71 10.80 28.68
CA ILE A 2 6.04 10.90 27.25
C ILE A 2 6.90 9.68 26.90
N PHE A 3 6.45 8.89 25.95
CA PHE A 3 7.18 7.73 25.47
C PHE A 3 7.99 8.11 24.24
N LYS A 4 9.23 7.62 24.17
CA LYS A 4 10.12 7.85 23.04
C LYS A 4 10.56 6.51 22.48
N LEU A 5 10.50 6.39 21.15
CA LEU A 5 11.08 5.26 20.45
C LEU A 5 12.51 5.61 20.06
N ASN A 6 13.42 4.64 20.12
CA ASN A 6 14.76 4.82 19.56
C ASN A 6 14.69 4.60 18.04
N SER A 7 15.84 4.74 17.35
CA SER A 7 15.92 4.59 15.91
C SER A 7 15.55 3.20 15.39
N GLU A 8 15.50 2.20 16.25
CA GLU A 8 15.15 0.83 15.94
C GLU A 8 13.70 0.50 16.29
N GLY A 9 12.95 1.45 16.83
CA GLY A 9 11.54 1.26 17.19
C GLY A 9 11.32 0.71 18.58
N PHE A 10 12.34 0.59 19.40
CA PHE A 10 12.20 0.14 20.78
C PHE A 10 11.76 1.28 21.72
N ILE A 11 10.98 0.93 22.72
CA ILE A 11 10.52 1.87 23.74
C ILE A 11 11.52 1.91 24.86
N HIS A 12 12.05 3.11 25.19
CA HIS A 12 12.89 3.30 26.35
C HIS A 12 12.11 3.07 27.64
N ASN A 13 12.77 2.68 28.70
CA ASN A 13 12.23 2.45 30.04
C ASN A 13 11.05 1.46 30.12
N TRP A 14 10.96 0.55 29.16
CA TRP A 14 9.92 -0.48 29.14
C TRP A 14 9.86 -1.30 30.43
N ASN A 15 11.03 -1.73 30.95
CA ASN A 15 11.11 -2.56 32.14
C ASN A 15 10.65 -1.85 33.41
N GLU A 16 10.69 -0.53 33.42
CA GLU A 16 10.30 0.29 34.57
C GLU A 16 8.85 0.73 34.52
N ALA A 17 8.20 0.51 33.39
CA ALA A 17 6.82 0.95 33.16
C ALA A 17 5.81 0.05 33.87
N THR A 18 4.71 0.65 34.32
CA THR A 18 3.57 -0.09 34.86
C THR A 18 2.83 -0.82 33.75
N LEU A 19 1.97 -1.75 34.10
CA LEU A 19 1.17 -2.47 33.11
C LEU A 19 0.29 -1.50 32.30
N GLU A 20 -0.30 -0.53 32.95
CA GLU A 20 -1.13 0.50 32.28
C GLU A 20 -0.31 1.32 31.28
N GLU A 21 0.90 1.71 31.66
CA GLU A 21 1.81 2.45 30.79
C GLU A 21 2.26 1.61 29.60
N LYS A 22 2.55 0.32 29.80
CA LYS A 22 2.89 -0.60 28.72
C LYS A 22 1.75 -0.73 27.69
N ASP A 23 0.53 -0.84 28.17
CA ASP A 23 -0.64 -0.90 27.29
C ASP A 23 -0.79 0.38 26.45
N ALA A 24 -0.61 1.53 27.08
CA ALA A 24 -0.64 2.82 26.37
C ALA A 24 0.47 2.94 25.32
N MET A 25 1.66 2.43 25.60
CA MET A 25 2.78 2.41 24.65
C MET A 25 2.47 1.55 23.43
N ILE A 26 1.90 0.37 23.66
CA ILE A 26 1.52 -0.56 22.57
C ILE A 26 0.48 0.10 21.65
N LYS A 27 -0.52 0.73 22.22
CA LYS A 27 -1.56 1.43 21.44
C LYS A 27 -0.99 2.60 20.64
N ALA A 28 -0.05 3.34 21.20
CA ALA A 28 0.62 4.44 20.51
C ALA A 28 1.44 3.95 19.30
N ILE A 29 2.14 2.81 19.44
CA ILE A 29 2.91 2.20 18.36
C ILE A 29 1.99 1.75 17.24
N GLU A 30 0.89 1.07 17.55
CA GLU A 30 -0.07 0.60 16.57
C GLU A 30 -0.68 1.75 15.77
N LEU A 31 -1.05 2.84 16.45
CA LEU A 31 -1.59 4.02 15.80
C LEU A 31 -0.57 4.70 14.88
N ALA A 32 0.68 4.82 15.33
CA ALA A 32 1.76 5.41 14.53
C ALA A 32 2.05 4.57 13.28
N ARG A 33 2.04 3.25 13.40
CA ARG A 33 2.24 2.34 12.25
C ARG A 33 1.12 2.47 11.23
N THR A 34 -0.13 2.56 11.69
CA THR A 34 -1.28 2.77 10.82
C THR A 34 -1.19 4.10 10.08
N ALA A 35 -0.86 5.18 10.78
CA ALA A 35 -0.69 6.50 10.17
C ALA A 35 0.43 6.49 9.12
N TYR A 36 1.55 5.84 9.40
CA TYR A 36 2.67 5.73 8.47
C TYR A 36 2.28 5.01 7.19
N ILE A 37 1.56 3.90 7.30
CA ILE A 37 1.08 3.14 6.14
C ILE A 37 0.16 4.00 5.27
N PHE A 38 -0.75 4.75 5.86
CA PHE A 38 -1.64 5.64 5.12
C PHE A 38 -0.90 6.78 4.42
N GLU A 39 0.07 7.40 5.09
CA GLU A 39 0.83 8.51 4.53
C GLU A 39 1.69 8.11 3.34
N THR A 40 2.19 6.88 3.31
CA THR A 40 3.05 6.39 2.22
C THR A 40 2.27 5.72 1.10
N ARG A 41 0.95 5.58 1.24
CA ARG A 41 0.09 4.95 0.24
C ARG A 41 -0.33 5.98 -0.80
N ARG A 42 -0.14 5.63 -2.08
CA ARG A 42 -0.51 6.51 -3.19
C ARG A 42 -1.19 5.70 -4.29
N ILE A 43 -2.28 6.25 -4.85
CA ILE A 43 -2.98 5.64 -5.97
C ILE A 43 -2.59 6.39 -7.26
N ILE A 44 -2.07 5.65 -8.22
CA ILE A 44 -1.60 6.14 -9.49
C ILE A 44 -2.59 5.69 -10.56
N LYS A 45 -3.36 6.63 -11.11
CA LYS A 45 -4.45 6.34 -12.05
C LYS A 45 -4.43 7.24 -13.29
N SER A 46 -3.33 7.93 -13.53
CA SER A 46 -3.15 8.75 -14.72
C SER A 46 -1.66 8.89 -15.04
N SER A 47 -1.35 9.32 -16.26
CA SER A 47 0.03 9.59 -16.64
C SER A 47 0.66 10.72 -15.82
N GLU A 48 -0.14 11.67 -15.40
CA GLU A 48 0.32 12.74 -14.50
C GLU A 48 0.71 12.21 -13.13
N ASP A 49 -0.09 11.30 -12.57
CA ASP A 49 0.22 10.64 -11.31
C ASP A 49 1.50 9.81 -11.40
N ALA A 50 1.74 9.19 -12.56
CA ALA A 50 2.87 8.30 -12.80
C ALA A 50 4.16 9.01 -13.20
N LYS A 51 4.14 10.32 -13.26
CA LYS A 51 5.24 11.17 -13.76
C LYS A 51 6.58 10.89 -13.11
N ASP A 52 6.58 10.61 -11.81
CA ASP A 52 7.78 10.31 -11.02
C ASP A 52 7.95 8.81 -10.73
N CYS A 53 7.16 7.96 -11.38
CA CYS A 53 7.20 6.52 -11.19
C CYS A 53 8.17 5.84 -12.16
N SER A 54 8.38 4.53 -11.98
CA SER A 54 9.18 3.73 -12.90
C SER A 54 8.55 3.67 -14.29
N SER A 55 9.36 3.35 -15.30
CA SER A 55 8.87 3.18 -16.68
C SER A 55 7.81 2.09 -16.78
N GLN A 56 7.92 1.04 -15.97
CA GLN A 56 6.92 -0.02 -15.92
C GLN A 56 5.55 0.51 -15.54
N VAL A 57 5.46 1.35 -14.53
CA VAL A 57 4.20 1.98 -14.11
C VAL A 57 3.70 2.94 -15.17
N GLN A 58 4.57 3.76 -15.74
CA GLN A 58 4.20 4.73 -16.79
C GLN A 58 3.61 4.04 -18.02
N GLU A 59 4.17 2.91 -18.42
CA GLU A 59 3.70 2.13 -19.58
C GLU A 59 2.31 1.53 -19.37
N LEU A 60 1.88 1.35 -18.14
CA LEU A 60 0.56 0.81 -17.82
C LEU A 60 -0.56 1.85 -17.89
N MET A 61 -0.23 3.13 -17.76
CA MET A 61 -1.25 4.18 -17.66
C MET A 61 -2.22 4.26 -18.86
N PRO A 62 -1.78 4.06 -20.12
CA PRO A 62 -2.71 4.04 -21.27
C PRO A 62 -3.76 2.94 -21.21
N PHE A 63 -3.53 1.90 -20.41
CA PHE A 63 -4.43 0.74 -20.30
C PHE A 63 -5.48 0.85 -19.21
N ILE A 64 -5.51 1.96 -18.47
CA ILE A 64 -6.55 2.18 -17.46
C ILE A 64 -7.92 2.15 -18.15
N GLY A 65 -8.84 1.35 -17.60
CA GLY A 65 -10.16 1.12 -18.18
C GLY A 65 -10.22 -0.09 -19.09
N HIS A 66 -9.10 -0.71 -19.42
CA HIS A 66 -9.05 -1.91 -20.26
C HIS A 66 -9.21 -3.18 -19.43
N LYS A 67 -9.79 -4.20 -20.05
CA LYS A 67 -9.94 -5.50 -19.43
C LYS A 67 -8.59 -6.19 -19.34
N CYS A 68 -8.32 -6.80 -18.19
CA CYS A 68 -7.01 -7.40 -17.92
C CYS A 68 -7.16 -8.70 -17.13
N LYS A 69 -6.07 -9.46 -17.14
CA LYS A 69 -5.91 -10.66 -16.33
C LYS A 69 -4.53 -10.63 -15.67
N SER A 70 -4.51 -10.84 -14.38
CA SER A 70 -3.28 -10.99 -13.61
C SER A 70 -3.44 -12.19 -12.71
N HIS A 71 -2.56 -13.16 -12.84
CA HIS A 71 -2.68 -14.45 -12.18
C HIS A 71 -4.04 -15.07 -12.54
N ASP A 72 -4.91 -15.36 -11.57
CA ASP A 72 -6.25 -15.91 -11.81
C ASP A 72 -7.35 -14.84 -11.74
N ILE A 73 -6.97 -13.58 -11.63
CA ILE A 73 -7.91 -12.46 -11.47
C ILE A 73 -8.17 -11.80 -12.83
N VAL A 74 -9.43 -11.71 -13.19
CA VAL A 74 -9.88 -11.02 -14.41
C VAL A 74 -10.77 -9.85 -14.02
N GLY A 75 -10.53 -8.70 -14.60
CA GLY A 75 -11.32 -7.50 -14.34
C GLY A 75 -10.84 -6.32 -15.17
N VAL A 76 -11.19 -5.12 -14.74
CA VAL A 76 -10.82 -3.88 -15.40
C VAL A 76 -9.64 -3.24 -14.67
N PHE A 77 -8.59 -2.89 -15.39
CA PHE A 77 -7.43 -2.23 -14.83
C PHE A 77 -7.77 -0.79 -14.44
N LYS A 78 -7.59 -0.45 -13.15
CA LYS A 78 -7.93 0.86 -12.61
C LYS A 78 -6.74 1.72 -12.23
N GLY A 79 -5.55 1.15 -12.24
CA GLY A 79 -4.34 1.86 -11.86
C GLY A 79 -3.39 1.02 -11.01
N VAL A 80 -2.51 1.70 -10.31
CA VAL A 80 -1.49 1.08 -9.46
C VAL A 80 -1.55 1.71 -8.08
N GLU A 81 -1.47 0.88 -7.05
CA GLU A 81 -1.31 1.33 -5.69
C GLU A 81 0.15 1.18 -5.29
N GLU A 82 0.79 2.29 -4.97
CA GLU A 82 2.17 2.32 -4.49
C GLU A 82 2.19 2.43 -2.98
N THR A 83 2.87 1.49 -2.33
CA THR A 83 3.10 1.52 -0.89
C THR A 83 4.62 1.62 -0.66
N TRP A 84 5.01 1.81 0.59
CA TRP A 84 6.43 1.85 0.93
C TRP A 84 7.14 0.51 0.72
N GLU A 85 6.39 -0.59 0.69
CA GLU A 85 6.96 -1.93 0.49
C GLU A 85 6.97 -2.36 -0.97
N ASP A 86 5.87 -2.09 -1.68
CA ASP A 86 5.66 -2.66 -3.01
C ASP A 86 4.58 -1.90 -3.78
N CYS A 87 4.41 -2.29 -5.04
CA CYS A 87 3.36 -1.76 -5.91
C CYS A 87 2.38 -2.88 -6.27
N TYR A 88 1.10 -2.52 -6.41
CA TYR A 88 0.02 -3.46 -6.71
C TYR A 88 -0.83 -2.97 -7.87
N TYR A 89 -1.21 -3.88 -8.77
CA TYR A 89 -2.24 -3.59 -9.77
C TYR A 89 -3.60 -3.46 -9.08
N ILE A 90 -4.36 -2.45 -9.44
CA ILE A 90 -5.73 -2.27 -8.97
C ILE A 90 -6.66 -2.79 -10.05
N ILE A 91 -7.38 -3.87 -9.75
CA ILE A 91 -8.27 -4.54 -10.71
C ILE A 91 -9.67 -4.57 -10.13
N GLU A 92 -10.62 -3.94 -10.84
CA GLU A 92 -12.03 -3.95 -10.45
C GLU A 92 -12.71 -5.19 -11.03
N LEU A 93 -13.29 -5.98 -10.13
CA LEU A 93 -13.99 -7.22 -10.50
C LEU A 93 -15.42 -6.95 -10.95
N GLU A 94 -16.04 -7.94 -11.55
CA GLU A 94 -17.41 -7.84 -12.07
C GLU A 94 -18.45 -7.45 -11.01
N ASP A 95 -18.24 -7.86 -9.76
CA ASP A 95 -19.12 -7.53 -8.64
C ASP A 95 -18.88 -6.14 -8.03
N GLY A 96 -17.97 -5.36 -8.61
CA GLY A 96 -17.59 -4.04 -8.11
C GLY A 96 -16.52 -4.04 -7.02
N LYS A 97 -16.10 -5.19 -6.54
CA LYS A 97 -15.00 -5.30 -5.58
C LYS A 97 -13.67 -5.06 -6.29
N VAL A 98 -12.67 -4.68 -5.53
CA VAL A 98 -11.33 -4.38 -6.05
C VAL A 98 -10.35 -5.44 -5.56
N SER A 99 -9.54 -5.96 -6.47
CA SER A 99 -8.42 -6.83 -6.16
C SER A 99 -7.10 -6.07 -6.30
N TYR A 100 -6.19 -6.30 -5.38
CA TYR A 100 -4.84 -5.72 -5.39
C TYR A 100 -3.84 -6.84 -5.61
N ASN A 101 -3.32 -6.92 -6.83
CA ASN A 101 -2.38 -7.98 -7.21
C ASN A 101 -0.98 -7.41 -7.30
N THR A 102 0.00 -8.10 -6.72
CA THR A 102 1.39 -7.66 -6.72
C THR A 102 1.93 -7.49 -8.14
N MET A 103 2.72 -6.44 -8.36
CA MET A 103 3.38 -6.20 -9.64
C MET A 103 4.55 -7.16 -9.92
N VAL A 104 4.85 -8.06 -9.00
CA VAL A 104 5.76 -9.19 -9.26
C VAL A 104 5.14 -10.15 -10.26
N ASP A 105 3.81 -10.31 -10.23
CA ASP A 105 3.07 -11.09 -11.22
C ASP A 105 2.92 -10.31 -12.52
N THR A 106 2.75 -11.04 -13.62
CA THR A 106 2.50 -10.42 -14.91
C THR A 106 1.04 -9.99 -15.05
N ILE A 107 0.80 -8.95 -15.84
CA ILE A 107 -0.56 -8.51 -16.22
C ILE A 107 -0.68 -8.60 -17.74
N GLU A 108 -1.82 -9.10 -18.21
CA GLU A 108 -2.15 -9.22 -19.61
C GLU A 108 -3.42 -8.45 -19.90
N PHE A 109 -3.42 -7.63 -20.94
CA PHE A 109 -4.61 -6.90 -21.40
C PHE A 109 -5.29 -7.69 -22.50
N ILE A 110 -6.59 -7.93 -22.34
CA ILE A 110 -7.36 -8.91 -23.15
C ILE A 110 -8.53 -8.30 -23.92
N ASP A 111 -8.63 -6.98 -24.00
CA ASP A 111 -9.61 -6.32 -24.84
C ASP A 111 -9.00 -5.55 -26.02
#